data_b844aa8929d55a02290ece2e0584e327
#
_entry.id   b844aa8929d55a02290ece2e0584e327
#
_cell.length_a   1.000
_cell.length_b   1.000
_cell.length_c   1.000
_cell.angle_alpha   90.00
_cell.angle_beta   90.00
_cell.angle_gamma   90.00
#
_symmetry.space_group_name_H-M   'P 1'
#
loop_
_entity.id
_entity.type
_entity.pdbx_description
1 polymer ?
#
loop_
_entity_poly.entity_id
_entity_poly.type
_entity_poly.pdbx_seq_one_letter_code
_entity_poly.pdbx_strand_id
1 'polypeptide(L)'
;MPRLSIVVFCFHDTPLLEETLVSVLQNRPDDSEVLVMHDGSYEDPYDLGDEVRFIEASAVQSMTQAANLAMQSSRGLIVHFLAGGVVPDASWSDVALKHFDEENTVAVVPLLLHEKDASVACLGVRQTGLHNRALVGFGREHLEVKSLESDGPNLVAAFYRKSQLMSLGGFQEDLGDEYSDLDAGLRLQEVGDVVTAADCVLRVGRCDKPRRVSAVSRGRLHHRFLTRRRESMGALRYHVSTWLNSILEILTAPRSPSRLLSAWSRLTAWRKQDEMAEMAAEDGAIFSIDSARHQDESRESDGAVDETSRRAA
;
A
#
# COMPACT_ATOMS: atom_id res chain seq x y z
N MET A 1 4.05 -19.71 16.54
CA MET A 1 3.64 -18.49 15.78
C MET A 1 4.81 -18.15 14.88
N PRO A 2 4.64 -18.07 13.55
CA PRO A 2 5.78 -17.81 12.67
C PRO A 2 6.40 -16.45 12.95
N ARG A 3 7.71 -16.32 12.73
CA ARG A 3 8.40 -15.04 12.81
C ARG A 3 8.09 -14.18 11.59
N LEU A 4 8.00 -14.82 10.40
CA LEU A 4 7.82 -14.14 9.12
C LEU A 4 6.56 -14.65 8.40
N SER A 5 5.72 -13.74 7.90
CA SER A 5 4.71 -14.04 6.90
C SER A 5 5.16 -13.48 5.55
N ILE A 6 5.36 -14.35 4.58
CA ILE A 6 5.70 -13.99 3.20
C ILE A 6 4.41 -13.94 2.41
N VAL A 7 4.08 -12.78 1.86
CA VAL A 7 2.85 -12.53 1.10
C VAL A 7 3.20 -12.28 -0.35
N VAL A 8 2.74 -13.14 -1.24
CA VAL A 8 2.93 -12.98 -2.69
C VAL A 8 1.62 -12.52 -3.32
N PHE A 9 1.68 -11.44 -4.10
CA PHE A 9 0.53 -10.92 -4.82
C PHE A 9 0.46 -11.49 -6.24
N CYS A 10 -0.72 -11.98 -6.61
CA CYS A 10 -1.05 -12.43 -7.97
C CYS A 10 -2.33 -11.72 -8.43
N PHE A 11 -2.21 -10.81 -9.40
CA PHE A 11 -3.38 -10.09 -9.93
C PHE A 11 -3.82 -10.63 -11.29
N HIS A 12 -2.88 -11.00 -12.17
CA HIS A 12 -3.22 -11.35 -13.56
C HIS A 12 -2.23 -12.31 -14.22
N ASP A 13 -1.04 -12.53 -13.66
CA ASP A 13 0.06 -13.26 -14.32
C ASP A 13 0.50 -14.47 -13.48
N THR A 14 -0.20 -15.59 -13.67
CA THR A 14 0.10 -16.87 -12.98
C THR A 14 1.56 -17.32 -13.15
N PRO A 15 2.17 -17.30 -14.34
CA PRO A 15 3.58 -17.62 -14.49
C PRO A 15 4.53 -16.79 -13.62
N LEU A 16 4.25 -15.50 -13.41
CA LEU A 16 5.06 -14.67 -12.52
C LEU A 16 4.86 -15.05 -11.04
N LEU A 17 3.65 -15.44 -10.64
CA LEU A 17 3.41 -15.98 -9.31
C LEU A 17 4.24 -17.25 -9.08
N GLU A 18 4.18 -18.21 -10.01
CA GLU A 18 4.88 -19.49 -9.90
C GLU A 18 6.40 -19.32 -9.80
N GLU A 19 6.97 -18.40 -10.61
CA GLU A 19 8.38 -18.05 -10.54
C GLU A 19 8.79 -17.55 -9.14
N THR A 20 7.99 -16.66 -8.56
CA THR A 20 8.21 -16.15 -7.20
C THR A 20 8.06 -17.25 -6.16
N LEU A 21 7.01 -18.08 -6.25
CA LEU A 21 6.75 -19.17 -5.29
C LEU A 21 7.86 -20.20 -5.27
N VAL A 22 8.39 -20.58 -6.43
CA VAL A 22 9.53 -21.52 -6.50
C VAL A 22 10.71 -21.01 -5.70
N SER A 23 11.09 -19.73 -5.91
CA SER A 23 12.21 -19.14 -5.17
C SER A 23 11.91 -18.98 -3.66
N VAL A 24 10.71 -18.56 -3.31
CA VAL A 24 10.29 -18.39 -1.91
C VAL A 24 10.31 -19.73 -1.18
N LEU A 25 9.67 -20.76 -1.73
CA LEU A 25 9.58 -22.08 -1.07
C LEU A 25 10.93 -22.76 -0.93
N GLN A 26 11.87 -22.54 -1.87
CA GLN A 26 13.22 -23.07 -1.79
C GLN A 26 14.11 -22.39 -0.74
N ASN A 27 13.87 -21.12 -0.44
CA ASN A 27 14.79 -20.28 0.32
C ASN A 27 14.16 -19.66 1.60
N ARG A 28 12.87 -19.90 1.88
CA ARG A 28 12.19 -19.36 3.07
C ARG A 28 12.76 -19.95 4.36
N PRO A 29 12.80 -19.21 5.48
CA PRO A 29 13.17 -19.77 6.77
C PRO A 29 12.08 -20.72 7.29
N ASP A 30 12.48 -21.72 8.10
CA ASP A 30 11.56 -22.72 8.69
C ASP A 30 10.44 -22.07 9.53
N ASP A 31 10.76 -20.97 10.24
CA ASP A 31 9.79 -20.23 11.06
C ASP A 31 9.04 -19.16 10.23
N SER A 32 8.50 -19.59 9.08
CA SER A 32 7.72 -18.73 8.19
C SER A 32 6.43 -19.39 7.72
N GLU A 33 5.46 -18.56 7.32
CA GLU A 33 4.28 -18.95 6.54
C GLU A 33 4.31 -18.23 5.18
N VAL A 34 3.71 -18.84 4.18
CA VAL A 34 3.53 -18.24 2.84
C VAL A 34 2.05 -18.05 2.57
N LEU A 35 1.67 -16.84 2.16
CA LEU A 35 0.33 -16.47 1.74
C LEU A 35 0.37 -16.01 0.28
N VAL A 36 -0.59 -16.44 -0.51
CA VAL A 36 -0.84 -15.91 -1.85
C VAL A 36 -2.15 -15.16 -1.86
N MET A 37 -2.10 -13.89 -2.24
CA MET A 37 -3.28 -13.06 -2.46
C MET A 37 -3.60 -13.06 -3.95
N HIS A 38 -4.72 -13.65 -4.37
CA HIS A 38 -5.09 -13.77 -5.78
C HIS A 38 -6.51 -13.28 -6.05
N ASP A 39 -6.80 -12.94 -7.30
CA ASP A 39 -8.08 -12.39 -7.73
C ASP A 39 -9.20 -13.44 -7.95
N GLY A 40 -8.95 -14.69 -7.60
CA GLY A 40 -9.87 -15.81 -7.81
C GLY A 40 -9.63 -16.58 -9.11
N SER A 41 -8.71 -16.12 -9.98
CA SER A 41 -8.40 -16.80 -11.24
C SER A 41 -7.33 -17.90 -11.11
N TYR A 42 -6.60 -17.95 -9.99
CA TYR A 42 -5.57 -18.94 -9.75
C TYR A 42 -6.17 -20.23 -9.19
N GLU A 43 -5.95 -21.32 -9.91
CA GLU A 43 -6.19 -22.69 -9.44
C GLU A 43 -4.82 -23.28 -9.07
N ASP A 44 -4.69 -23.88 -7.88
CA ASP A 44 -3.43 -24.49 -7.40
C ASP A 44 -3.12 -25.79 -8.15
N PRO A 45 -2.32 -25.77 -9.25
CA PRO A 45 -2.08 -26.94 -10.06
C PRO A 45 -1.06 -27.89 -9.44
N TYR A 46 -0.39 -27.49 -8.36
CA TYR A 46 0.69 -28.24 -7.72
C TYR A 46 0.31 -28.79 -6.35
N ASP A 47 -0.95 -28.57 -5.91
CA ASP A 47 -1.46 -29.02 -4.61
C ASP A 47 -0.59 -28.53 -3.43
N LEU A 48 -0.29 -27.22 -3.43
CA LEU A 48 0.55 -26.55 -2.44
C LEU A 48 -0.20 -26.15 -1.15
N GLY A 49 -1.46 -26.53 -1.00
CA GLY A 49 -2.34 -26.11 0.11
C GLY A 49 -1.79 -26.41 1.51
N ASP A 50 -0.90 -27.38 1.67
CA ASP A 50 -0.23 -27.69 2.94
C ASP A 50 0.92 -26.72 3.27
N GLU A 51 1.53 -26.08 2.27
CA GLU A 51 2.68 -25.17 2.40
C GLU A 51 2.34 -23.71 2.20
N VAL A 52 1.30 -23.43 1.40
CA VAL A 52 0.88 -22.09 0.98
C VAL A 52 -0.59 -21.89 1.30
N ARG A 53 -0.91 -20.76 1.91
CA ARG A 53 -2.31 -20.35 2.13
C ARG A 53 -2.76 -19.44 1.01
N PHE A 54 -3.66 -19.93 0.17
CA PHE A 54 -4.29 -19.14 -0.88
C PHE A 54 -5.46 -18.35 -0.30
N ILE A 55 -5.47 -17.04 -0.56
CA ILE A 55 -6.52 -16.12 -0.09
C ILE A 55 -7.10 -15.43 -1.30
N GLU A 56 -8.35 -15.74 -1.60
CA GLU A 56 -9.07 -15.08 -2.66
C GLU A 56 -9.41 -13.64 -2.25
N ALA A 57 -9.05 -12.71 -3.10
CA ALA A 57 -9.23 -11.28 -2.94
C ALA A 57 -9.88 -10.67 -4.20
N SER A 58 -10.93 -11.32 -4.72
CA SER A 58 -11.63 -10.96 -5.97
C SER A 58 -12.19 -9.53 -5.97
N ALA A 59 -12.53 -8.98 -4.79
CA ALA A 59 -12.99 -7.60 -4.66
C ALA A 59 -11.86 -6.56 -4.61
N VAL A 60 -10.60 -7.00 -4.49
CA VAL A 60 -9.44 -6.13 -4.33
C VAL A 60 -8.97 -5.61 -5.70
N GLN A 61 -8.83 -4.29 -5.81
CA GLN A 61 -8.47 -3.62 -7.07
C GLN A 61 -7.07 -3.01 -7.06
N SER A 62 -6.35 -3.09 -5.93
CA SER A 62 -5.03 -2.49 -5.75
C SER A 62 -4.15 -3.34 -4.84
N MET A 63 -2.83 -3.21 -5.02
CA MET A 63 -1.84 -3.85 -4.15
C MET A 63 -1.97 -3.35 -2.70
N THR A 64 -2.31 -2.08 -2.52
CA THR A 64 -2.56 -1.47 -1.20
C THR A 64 -3.69 -2.16 -0.45
N GLN A 65 -4.82 -2.43 -1.12
CA GLN A 65 -5.94 -3.17 -0.52
C GLN A 65 -5.57 -4.62 -0.21
N ALA A 66 -4.88 -5.28 -1.15
CA ALA A 66 -4.38 -6.64 -0.93
C ALA A 66 -3.42 -6.72 0.26
N ALA A 67 -2.53 -5.74 0.41
CA ALA A 67 -1.60 -5.67 1.53
C ALA A 67 -2.30 -5.50 2.88
N ASN A 68 -3.34 -4.66 2.97
CA ASN A 68 -4.15 -4.51 4.18
C ASN A 68 -4.87 -5.81 4.55
N LEU A 69 -5.47 -6.48 3.57
CA LEU A 69 -6.13 -7.79 3.78
C LEU A 69 -5.13 -8.87 4.20
N ALA A 70 -3.96 -8.90 3.55
CA ALA A 70 -2.89 -9.84 3.87
C ALA A 70 -2.34 -9.63 5.30
N MET A 71 -2.20 -8.39 5.75
CA MET A 71 -1.80 -8.10 7.14
C MET A 71 -2.80 -8.65 8.16
N GLN A 72 -4.10 -8.56 7.88
CA GLN A 72 -5.13 -9.12 8.76
C GLN A 72 -5.07 -10.65 8.79
N SER A 73 -4.76 -11.27 7.66
CA SER A 73 -4.71 -12.72 7.48
C SER A 73 -3.39 -13.34 7.94
N SER A 74 -2.30 -12.58 7.98
CA SER A 74 -0.97 -13.05 8.37
C SER A 74 -0.86 -13.31 9.87
N ARG A 75 0.02 -14.26 10.27
CA ARG A 75 0.27 -14.67 11.66
C ARG A 75 1.66 -14.27 12.15
N GLY A 76 2.57 -13.92 11.24
CA GLY A 76 3.95 -13.54 11.55
C GLY A 76 4.06 -12.19 12.25
N LEU A 77 5.14 -12.04 13.02
CA LEU A 77 5.50 -10.76 13.64
C LEU A 77 5.95 -9.75 12.60
N ILE A 78 6.61 -10.23 11.56
CA ILE A 78 7.08 -9.47 10.41
C ILE A 78 6.30 -9.94 9.19
N VAL A 79 5.89 -8.99 8.35
CA VAL A 79 5.24 -9.28 7.07
C VAL A 79 6.16 -8.82 5.94
N HIS A 80 6.42 -9.71 5.00
CA HIS A 80 7.16 -9.45 3.78
C HIS A 80 6.23 -9.51 2.58
N PHE A 81 6.08 -8.40 1.86
CA PHE A 81 5.30 -8.32 0.64
C PHE A 81 6.18 -8.55 -0.59
N LEU A 82 5.69 -9.34 -1.53
CA LEU A 82 6.31 -9.60 -2.83
C LEU A 82 5.26 -9.53 -3.93
N ALA A 83 5.52 -8.78 -4.98
CA ALA A 83 4.72 -8.89 -6.20
C ALA A 83 5.16 -10.13 -6.99
N GLY A 84 4.24 -10.79 -7.70
CA GLY A 84 4.58 -11.87 -8.63
C GLY A 84 5.63 -11.40 -9.64
N GLY A 85 6.64 -12.24 -9.92
CA GLY A 85 7.79 -11.92 -10.74
C GLY A 85 8.95 -11.23 -9.99
N VAL A 86 8.82 -11.06 -8.67
CA VAL A 86 9.95 -10.70 -7.80
C VAL A 86 10.55 -11.98 -7.23
N VAL A 87 11.80 -12.22 -7.54
CA VAL A 87 12.53 -13.44 -7.18
C VAL A 87 13.58 -13.10 -6.11
N PRO A 88 13.41 -13.58 -4.87
CA PRO A 88 14.39 -13.40 -3.81
C PRO A 88 15.69 -14.17 -4.10
N ASP A 89 16.85 -13.56 -3.83
CA ASP A 89 18.14 -14.27 -3.79
C ASP A 89 18.21 -15.15 -2.55
N ALA A 90 19.12 -16.12 -2.51
CA ALA A 90 19.34 -16.95 -1.33
C ALA A 90 19.63 -16.10 -0.08
N SER A 91 19.10 -16.48 1.08
CA SER A 91 19.29 -15.78 2.36
C SER A 91 18.75 -14.35 2.44
N TRP A 92 17.93 -13.88 1.49
CA TRP A 92 17.36 -12.52 1.53
C TRP A 92 16.60 -12.24 2.84
N SER A 93 15.84 -13.24 3.30
CA SER A 93 15.04 -13.11 4.52
C SER A 93 15.91 -13.05 5.78
N ASP A 94 17.01 -13.83 5.84
CA ASP A 94 17.93 -13.82 6.98
C ASP A 94 18.61 -12.46 7.13
N VAL A 95 18.99 -11.84 6.02
CA VAL A 95 19.56 -10.48 6.01
C VAL A 95 18.55 -9.48 6.54
N ALA A 96 17.31 -9.52 6.03
CA ALA A 96 16.26 -8.60 6.48
C ALA A 96 15.90 -8.84 7.95
N LEU A 97 15.74 -10.09 8.39
CA LEU A 97 15.33 -10.44 9.73
C LEU A 97 16.34 -10.05 10.82
N LYS A 98 17.66 -10.00 10.49
CA LYS A 98 18.69 -9.48 11.40
C LYS A 98 18.46 -8.01 11.79
N HIS A 99 17.98 -7.20 10.88
CA HIS A 99 17.67 -5.80 11.22
C HIS A 99 16.49 -5.69 12.19
N PHE A 100 15.54 -6.64 12.15
CA PHE A 100 14.41 -6.67 13.08
C PHE A 100 14.76 -7.25 14.47
N ASP A 101 15.99 -7.73 14.69
CA ASP A 101 16.48 -8.06 16.03
C ASP A 101 16.62 -6.77 16.88
N GLU A 102 16.82 -5.62 16.24
CA GLU A 102 16.68 -4.31 16.87
C GLU A 102 15.19 -3.96 17.05
N GLU A 103 14.78 -3.72 18.30
CA GLU A 103 13.36 -3.46 18.64
C GLU A 103 12.80 -2.23 17.92
N ASN A 104 13.65 -1.23 17.69
CA ASN A 104 13.27 0.04 17.06
C ASN A 104 13.09 -0.06 15.55
N THR A 105 13.56 -1.14 14.89
CA THR A 105 13.37 -1.35 13.45
C THR A 105 11.92 -1.68 13.14
N VAL A 106 11.25 -0.82 12.38
CA VAL A 106 9.83 -0.94 12.02
C VAL A 106 9.62 -1.38 10.57
N ALA A 107 10.59 -1.10 9.68
CA ALA A 107 10.57 -1.55 8.29
C ALA A 107 11.99 -1.76 7.76
N VAL A 108 12.14 -2.71 6.82
CA VAL A 108 13.40 -2.94 6.10
C VAL A 108 13.13 -2.83 4.60
N VAL A 109 13.97 -2.04 3.95
CA VAL A 109 13.90 -1.74 2.52
C VAL A 109 14.93 -2.61 1.78
N PRO A 110 14.50 -3.65 1.04
CA PRO A 110 15.41 -4.47 0.27
C PRO A 110 15.85 -3.77 -1.02
N LEU A 111 16.95 -4.22 -1.58
CA LEU A 111 17.44 -3.85 -2.89
C LEU A 111 16.81 -4.73 -3.96
N LEU A 112 16.12 -4.10 -4.91
CA LEU A 112 15.55 -4.76 -6.07
C LEU A 112 16.39 -4.46 -7.30
N LEU A 113 16.93 -5.50 -7.93
CA LEU A 113 17.74 -5.42 -9.15
C LEU A 113 16.97 -5.90 -10.38
N HIS A 114 17.21 -5.30 -11.51
CA HIS A 114 16.74 -5.86 -12.77
C HIS A 114 17.49 -7.17 -13.10
N GLU A 115 16.74 -8.22 -13.43
CA GLU A 115 17.29 -9.53 -13.77
C GLU A 115 18.23 -9.45 -14.99
N LYS A 116 17.88 -8.63 -15.98
CA LYS A 116 18.57 -8.57 -17.28
C LYS A 116 19.99 -8.02 -17.21
N ASP A 117 20.22 -6.97 -16.42
CA ASP A 117 21.47 -6.19 -16.42
C ASP A 117 22.00 -5.87 -15.03
N ALA A 118 21.33 -6.39 -13.99
CA ALA A 118 21.65 -6.15 -12.58
C ALA A 118 21.69 -4.65 -12.19
N SER A 119 21.13 -3.77 -13.02
CA SER A 119 20.93 -2.37 -12.61
C SER A 119 19.85 -2.28 -11.51
N VAL A 120 19.90 -1.24 -10.71
CA VAL A 120 18.95 -1.03 -9.62
C VAL A 120 17.56 -0.70 -10.19
N ALA A 121 16.59 -1.58 -9.92
CA ALA A 121 15.19 -1.32 -10.18
C ALA A 121 14.58 -0.41 -9.10
N CYS A 122 14.94 -0.66 -7.82
CA CYS A 122 14.45 0.14 -6.70
C CYS A 122 15.21 -0.19 -5.41
N LEU A 123 15.55 0.82 -4.62
CA LEU A 123 15.97 0.70 -3.24
C LEU A 123 15.00 1.51 -2.36
N GLY A 124 13.70 1.14 -2.43
CA GLY A 124 12.63 1.84 -1.75
C GLY A 124 12.17 3.13 -2.44
N VAL A 125 11.40 3.91 -1.69
CA VAL A 125 10.79 5.16 -2.15
C VAL A 125 11.27 6.34 -1.33
N ARG A 126 11.28 7.51 -1.95
CA ARG A 126 11.65 8.78 -1.29
C ARG A 126 10.71 9.90 -1.71
N GLN A 127 10.43 10.77 -0.76
CA GLN A 127 9.79 12.05 -1.03
C GLN A 127 10.80 13.04 -1.60
N THR A 128 10.53 13.59 -2.76
CA THR A 128 11.37 14.64 -3.36
C THR A 128 11.10 16.01 -2.74
N GLY A 129 11.94 17.01 -3.04
CA GLY A 129 11.77 18.38 -2.54
C GLY A 129 10.43 19.04 -2.89
N LEU A 130 9.72 18.52 -3.89
CA LEU A 130 8.37 18.94 -4.28
C LEU A 130 7.30 17.94 -3.80
N HIS A 131 7.61 17.12 -2.83
CA HIS A 131 6.71 16.10 -2.25
C HIS A 131 6.19 15.05 -3.24
N ASN A 132 6.85 14.87 -4.38
CA ASN A 132 6.56 13.76 -5.29
C ASN A 132 7.23 12.47 -4.78
N ARG A 133 6.62 11.34 -5.08
CA ARG A 133 7.23 10.03 -4.86
C ARG A 133 8.25 9.72 -5.95
N ALA A 134 9.42 9.29 -5.57
CA ALA A 134 10.48 8.81 -6.47
C ALA A 134 11.03 7.48 -6.00
N LEU A 135 11.44 6.62 -6.95
CA LEU A 135 12.20 5.40 -6.66
C LEU A 135 13.65 5.77 -6.37
N VAL A 136 14.20 5.22 -5.30
CA VAL A 136 15.61 5.44 -4.93
C VAL A 136 16.50 4.53 -5.78
N GLY A 137 17.59 5.06 -6.30
CA GLY A 137 18.61 4.31 -7.01
C GLY A 137 18.26 3.83 -8.42
N PHE A 138 17.05 4.09 -8.93
CA PHE A 138 16.60 3.59 -10.24
C PHE A 138 17.62 3.84 -11.36
N GLY A 139 18.00 2.77 -12.09
CA GLY A 139 18.92 2.78 -13.22
C GLY A 139 20.40 2.95 -12.84
N ARG A 140 20.76 2.98 -11.56
CA ARG A 140 22.15 3.04 -11.10
C ARG A 140 22.78 1.65 -11.01
N GLU A 141 24.10 1.60 -10.89
CA GLU A 141 24.82 0.38 -10.54
C GLU A 141 24.66 0.05 -9.05
N HIS A 142 24.66 -1.24 -8.71
CA HIS A 142 24.48 -1.72 -7.34
C HIS A 142 25.48 -1.08 -6.35
N LEU A 143 26.73 -0.92 -6.74
CA LEU A 143 27.77 -0.35 -5.86
C LEU A 143 27.53 1.12 -5.51
N GLU A 144 26.82 1.86 -6.36
CA GLU A 144 26.56 3.29 -6.18
C GLU A 144 25.44 3.57 -5.17
N VAL A 145 24.65 2.56 -4.79
CA VAL A 145 23.45 2.76 -3.97
C VAL A 145 23.62 2.40 -2.50
N LYS A 146 24.75 1.83 -2.10
CA LYS A 146 25.02 1.39 -0.72
C LYS A 146 24.90 2.48 0.34
N SER A 147 25.09 3.73 -0.04
CA SER A 147 24.99 4.90 0.84
C SER A 147 23.67 5.67 0.69
N LEU A 148 22.75 5.18 -0.14
CA LEU A 148 21.48 5.84 -0.32
C LEU A 148 20.50 5.39 0.77
N GLU A 149 19.76 6.36 1.27
CA GLU A 149 18.67 6.13 2.22
C GLU A 149 17.34 6.31 1.50
N SER A 150 16.30 5.65 1.98
CA SER A 150 14.92 5.76 1.49
C SER A 150 13.98 6.16 2.62
N ASP A 151 12.85 6.77 2.27
CA ASP A 151 11.82 7.14 3.24
C ASP A 151 10.88 5.96 3.57
N GLY A 152 10.88 4.91 2.75
CA GLY A 152 10.10 3.70 2.99
C GLY A 152 10.35 2.62 1.95
N PRO A 153 9.95 1.36 2.23
CA PRO A 153 10.00 0.30 1.24
C PRO A 153 9.00 0.54 0.11
N ASN A 154 9.32 0.06 -1.09
CA ASN A 154 8.34 -0.05 -2.17
C ASN A 154 7.46 -1.28 -1.92
N LEU A 155 6.15 -1.16 -2.05
CA LEU A 155 5.19 -2.24 -1.78
C LEU A 155 5.39 -3.49 -2.64
N VAL A 156 6.10 -3.37 -3.77
CA VAL A 156 6.49 -4.50 -4.65
C VAL A 156 7.45 -5.48 -3.94
N ALA A 157 8.30 -4.96 -3.04
CA ALA A 157 9.20 -5.77 -2.21
C ALA A 157 9.46 -5.00 -0.91
N ALA A 158 8.87 -5.45 0.21
CA ALA A 158 8.85 -4.67 1.44
C ALA A 158 8.77 -5.56 2.68
N PHE A 159 9.49 -5.21 3.74
CA PHE A 159 9.37 -5.85 5.05
C PHE A 159 8.86 -4.84 6.08
N TYR A 160 7.92 -5.27 6.91
CA TYR A 160 7.33 -4.44 7.95
C TYR A 160 7.16 -5.20 9.27
N ARG A 161 7.42 -4.55 10.38
CA ARG A 161 6.94 -5.01 11.69
C ARG A 161 5.43 -4.83 11.74
N LYS A 162 4.70 -5.94 11.67
CA LYS A 162 3.24 -5.96 11.52
C LYS A 162 2.52 -5.10 12.55
N SER A 163 2.88 -5.25 13.84
CA SER A 163 2.23 -4.52 14.94
C SER A 163 2.33 -3.01 14.77
N GLN A 164 3.49 -2.50 14.33
CA GLN A 164 3.71 -1.07 14.15
C GLN A 164 2.89 -0.52 12.98
N LEU A 165 2.92 -1.19 11.82
CA LEU A 165 2.15 -0.74 10.67
C LEU A 165 0.64 -0.80 10.94
N MET A 166 0.15 -1.84 11.65
CA MET A 166 -1.25 -1.95 12.02
C MET A 166 -1.68 -0.89 13.05
N SER A 167 -0.83 -0.55 14.03
CA SER A 167 -1.13 0.50 15.03
C SER A 167 -1.30 1.89 14.39
N LEU A 168 -0.65 2.11 13.24
CA LEU A 168 -0.79 3.32 12.41
C LEU A 168 -2.00 3.25 11.45
N GLY A 169 -2.83 2.19 11.53
CA GLY A 169 -4.01 1.99 10.68
C GLY A 169 -3.72 1.40 9.30
N GLY A 170 -2.56 0.74 9.11
CA GLY A 170 -2.18 0.10 7.86
C GLY A 170 -1.86 1.08 6.74
N PHE A 171 -1.97 0.59 5.50
CA PHE A 171 -1.82 1.42 4.30
C PHE A 171 -3.08 2.24 4.02
N GLN A 172 -2.91 3.46 3.56
CA GLN A 172 -4.02 4.35 3.21
C GLN A 172 -4.52 4.05 1.79
N GLU A 173 -5.66 3.38 1.68
CA GLU A 173 -6.22 2.90 0.40
C GLU A 173 -6.63 4.03 -0.55
N ASP A 174 -7.06 5.16 0.00
CA ASP A 174 -7.41 6.36 -0.77
C ASP A 174 -6.21 7.06 -1.43
N LEU A 175 -4.97 6.69 -1.06
CA LEU A 175 -3.74 7.09 -1.72
C LEU A 175 -3.34 6.15 -2.86
N GLY A 176 -4.00 4.98 -2.99
CA GLY A 176 -3.71 3.97 -3.99
C GLY A 176 -2.25 3.49 -3.95
N ASP A 177 -1.87 2.68 -4.93
CA ASP A 177 -0.52 2.11 -5.03
C ASP A 177 0.57 3.15 -5.37
N GLU A 178 0.16 4.37 -5.75
CA GLU A 178 1.09 5.43 -6.15
C GLU A 178 1.73 6.15 -4.96
N TYR A 179 1.04 6.23 -3.79
CA TYR A 179 1.52 7.01 -2.66
C TYR A 179 1.38 6.32 -1.30
N SER A 180 0.68 5.19 -1.22
CA SER A 180 0.43 4.49 0.05
C SER A 180 1.71 3.96 0.70
N ASP A 181 2.68 3.49 -0.09
CA ASP A 181 3.96 3.01 0.40
C ASP A 181 4.83 4.14 0.96
N LEU A 182 4.88 5.29 0.27
CA LEU A 182 5.58 6.47 0.76
C LEU A 182 4.93 7.02 2.04
N ASP A 183 3.60 7.11 2.07
CA ASP A 183 2.86 7.57 3.26
C ASP A 183 3.12 6.65 4.46
N ALA A 184 3.05 5.33 4.26
CA ALA A 184 3.35 4.35 5.30
C ALA A 184 4.79 4.48 5.80
N GLY A 185 5.77 4.61 4.90
CA GLY A 185 7.18 4.81 5.26
C GLY A 185 7.38 6.05 6.13
N LEU A 186 6.83 7.18 5.71
CA LEU A 186 6.94 8.45 6.45
C LEU A 186 6.26 8.40 7.83
N ARG A 187 5.13 7.70 7.97
CA ARG A 187 4.47 7.50 9.28
C ARG A 187 5.26 6.54 10.17
N LEU A 188 5.86 5.51 9.59
CA LEU A 188 6.69 4.57 10.33
C LEU A 188 7.97 5.23 10.87
N GLN A 189 8.59 6.16 10.12
CA GLN A 189 9.74 6.93 10.61
C GLN A 189 9.44 7.79 11.85
N GLU A 190 8.18 8.10 12.11
CA GLU A 190 7.76 8.82 13.32
C GLU A 190 7.77 7.94 14.58
N VAL A 191 7.75 6.60 14.41
CA VAL A 191 7.64 5.63 15.52
C VAL A 191 8.79 4.62 15.59
N GLY A 192 9.74 4.65 14.64
CA GLY A 192 10.91 3.77 14.65
C GLY A 192 11.78 3.92 13.40
N ASP A 193 12.74 3.02 13.26
CA ASP A 193 13.75 3.07 12.20
C ASP A 193 13.27 2.34 10.94
N VAL A 194 13.36 3.02 9.81
CA VAL A 194 13.22 2.45 8.47
C VAL A 194 14.63 2.19 7.92
N VAL A 195 15.04 0.94 7.88
CA VAL A 195 16.41 0.54 7.53
C VAL A 195 16.49 0.21 6.04
N THR A 196 17.44 0.86 5.34
CA THR A 196 17.75 0.55 3.93
C THR A 196 18.82 -0.54 3.88
N ALA A 197 18.44 -1.76 3.46
CA ALA A 197 19.31 -2.95 3.42
C ALA A 197 19.73 -3.25 1.98
N ALA A 198 20.83 -2.64 1.52
CA ALA A 198 21.36 -2.85 0.17
C ALA A 198 21.99 -4.24 -0.04
N ASP A 199 22.17 -5.03 1.01
CA ASP A 199 22.63 -6.42 1.02
C ASP A 199 21.48 -7.44 1.01
N CYS A 200 20.25 -7.00 1.29
CA CYS A 200 19.03 -7.80 1.09
C CYS A 200 18.58 -7.70 -0.37
N VAL A 201 19.02 -8.63 -1.20
CA VAL A 201 18.86 -8.54 -2.66
C VAL A 201 17.70 -9.40 -3.17
N LEU A 202 16.87 -8.80 -4.02
CA LEU A 202 15.86 -9.47 -4.81
C LEU A 202 16.01 -9.09 -6.27
N ARG A 203 15.49 -9.92 -7.18
CA ARG A 203 15.54 -9.67 -8.63
C ARG A 203 14.16 -9.51 -9.21
N VAL A 204 14.06 -8.74 -10.29
CA VAL A 204 12.81 -8.56 -11.03
C VAL A 204 13.06 -8.46 -12.52
N GLY A 205 12.43 -9.34 -13.28
CA GLY A 205 12.34 -9.24 -14.74
C GLY A 205 11.10 -8.44 -15.13
N ARG A 206 9.95 -9.10 -15.04
CA ARG A 206 8.62 -8.47 -15.10
C ARG A 206 8.02 -8.55 -13.71
N CYS A 207 7.05 -7.71 -13.45
CA CYS A 207 6.35 -7.69 -12.17
C CYS A 207 4.86 -7.63 -12.42
N ASP A 208 4.11 -8.52 -11.79
CA ASP A 208 2.65 -8.48 -11.80
C ASP A 208 2.18 -7.27 -10.98
N LYS A 209 1.51 -6.35 -11.64
CA LYS A 209 1.03 -5.11 -11.04
C LYS A 209 -0.43 -4.88 -11.42
N PRO A 210 -1.22 -4.33 -10.50
CA PRO A 210 -2.54 -3.83 -10.82
C PRO A 210 -2.51 -2.84 -11.98
N ARG A 211 -3.68 -2.58 -12.58
CA ARG A 211 -3.82 -1.65 -13.71
C ARG A 211 -3.13 -0.32 -13.43
N ARG A 212 -2.43 0.20 -14.45
CA ARG A 212 -1.81 1.53 -14.39
C ARG A 212 -2.85 2.61 -14.12
N VAL A 213 -2.57 3.42 -13.14
CA VAL A 213 -3.39 4.57 -12.78
C VAL A 213 -3.33 5.63 -13.89
N SER A 214 -4.48 6.19 -14.27
CA SER A 214 -4.52 7.27 -15.26
C SER A 214 -3.79 8.51 -14.76
N ALA A 215 -3.33 9.38 -15.70
CA ALA A 215 -2.66 10.63 -15.33
C ALA A 215 -3.54 11.54 -14.45
N VAL A 216 -4.84 11.56 -14.73
CA VAL A 216 -5.82 12.32 -13.94
C VAL A 216 -5.94 11.77 -12.53
N SER A 217 -6.06 10.44 -12.39
CA SER A 217 -6.12 9.79 -11.07
C SER A 217 -4.83 10.00 -10.27
N ARG A 218 -3.65 9.92 -10.93
CA ARG A 218 -2.37 10.21 -10.29
C ARG A 218 -2.29 11.63 -9.72
N GLY A 219 -2.77 12.64 -10.45
CA GLY A 219 -2.84 14.01 -9.96
C GLY A 219 -3.73 14.16 -8.72
N ARG A 220 -4.87 13.45 -8.69
CA ARG A 220 -5.78 13.43 -7.53
C ARG A 220 -5.16 12.71 -6.32
N LEU A 221 -4.50 11.57 -6.53
CA LEU A 221 -3.80 10.85 -5.47
C LEU A 221 -2.68 11.69 -4.86
N HIS A 222 -1.89 12.39 -5.69
CA HIS A 222 -0.88 13.33 -5.20
C HIS A 222 -1.50 14.46 -4.37
N HIS A 223 -2.62 15.02 -4.82
CA HIS A 223 -3.33 16.05 -4.05
C HIS A 223 -3.79 15.53 -2.68
N ARG A 224 -4.39 14.33 -2.62
CA ARG A 224 -4.79 13.69 -1.35
C ARG A 224 -3.60 13.47 -0.43
N PHE A 225 -2.48 12.97 -0.97
CA PHE A 225 -1.25 12.80 -0.20
C PHE A 225 -0.76 14.12 0.41
N LEU A 226 -0.71 15.20 -0.39
CA LEU A 226 -0.35 16.54 0.10
C LEU A 226 -1.31 17.07 1.17
N THR A 227 -2.62 16.83 0.99
CA THR A 227 -3.65 17.27 1.95
C THR A 227 -3.49 16.59 3.29
N ARG A 228 -3.24 15.29 3.32
CA ARG A 228 -2.97 14.53 4.56
C ARG A 228 -1.74 15.04 5.30
N ARG A 229 -0.71 15.44 4.58
CA ARG A 229 0.52 15.98 5.17
C ARG A 229 0.50 17.50 5.41
N ARG A 230 -0.62 18.16 5.13
CA ARG A 230 -0.76 19.61 5.29
C ARG A 230 -0.46 20.08 6.72
N GLU A 231 -0.90 19.32 7.72
CA GLU A 231 -0.69 19.66 9.12
C GLU A 231 0.78 19.61 9.51
N SER A 232 1.50 18.58 9.04
CA SER A 232 2.94 18.42 9.31
C SER A 232 3.81 19.39 8.50
N MET A 233 3.33 19.85 7.33
CA MET A 233 4.08 20.75 6.42
C MET A 233 3.87 22.23 6.71
N GLY A 234 2.76 22.59 7.34
CA GLY A 234 2.28 23.98 7.46
C GLY A 234 1.59 24.50 6.17
N ALA A 235 0.54 25.31 6.34
CA ALA A 235 -0.34 25.74 5.25
C ALA A 235 0.40 26.45 4.10
N LEU A 236 1.38 27.30 4.42
CA LEU A 236 2.13 28.06 3.40
C LEU A 236 2.96 27.12 2.50
N ARG A 237 3.68 26.17 3.10
CA ARG A 237 4.48 25.17 2.36
C ARG A 237 3.60 24.29 1.49
N TYR A 238 2.43 23.90 1.98
CA TYR A 238 1.44 23.13 1.22
C TYR A 238 1.04 23.85 -0.07
N HIS A 239 0.59 25.11 0.03
CA HIS A 239 0.17 25.87 -1.14
C HIS A 239 1.33 26.13 -2.12
N VAL A 240 2.47 26.57 -1.62
CA VAL A 240 3.67 26.79 -2.45
C VAL A 240 4.10 25.51 -3.16
N SER A 241 4.14 24.37 -2.47
CA SER A 241 4.50 23.08 -3.06
C SER A 241 3.52 22.64 -4.14
N THR A 242 2.21 22.77 -3.90
CA THR A 242 1.18 22.39 -4.87
C THR A 242 1.26 23.22 -6.15
N TRP A 243 1.44 24.53 -6.02
CA TRP A 243 1.56 25.44 -7.15
C TRP A 243 2.88 25.24 -7.92
N LEU A 244 4.01 25.16 -7.21
CA LEU A 244 5.32 24.94 -7.84
C LEU A 244 5.38 23.62 -8.59
N ASN A 245 4.88 22.52 -8.00
CA ASN A 245 4.80 21.23 -8.66
C ASN A 245 4.01 21.31 -9.98
N SER A 246 2.86 21.94 -9.94
CA SER A 246 1.98 22.04 -11.10
C SER A 246 2.59 22.91 -12.21
N ILE A 247 3.20 24.03 -11.83
CA ILE A 247 3.89 24.93 -12.77
C ILE A 247 5.13 24.23 -13.37
N LEU A 248 5.95 23.58 -12.53
CA LEU A 248 7.16 22.90 -12.99
C LEU A 248 6.82 21.74 -13.93
N GLU A 249 5.77 20.99 -13.63
CA GLU A 249 5.30 19.89 -14.48
C GLU A 249 4.82 20.39 -15.85
N ILE A 250 4.13 21.54 -15.88
CA ILE A 250 3.70 22.21 -17.12
C ILE A 250 4.92 22.71 -17.92
N LEU A 251 5.90 23.33 -17.25
CA LEU A 251 7.06 23.92 -17.89
C LEU A 251 8.06 22.87 -18.41
N THR A 252 8.25 21.77 -17.65
CA THR A 252 9.26 20.73 -17.98
C THR A 252 8.77 19.68 -18.96
N ALA A 253 7.46 19.59 -19.18
CA ALA A 253 6.89 18.57 -20.05
C ALA A 253 5.87 19.09 -21.06
N PRO A 254 6.16 20.15 -21.84
CA PRO A 254 5.20 20.78 -22.75
C PRO A 254 4.71 19.82 -23.87
N ARG A 255 5.40 18.69 -24.10
CA ARG A 255 5.06 17.70 -25.12
C ARG A 255 4.41 16.41 -24.57
N SER A 256 4.21 16.29 -23.26
CA SER A 256 3.60 15.11 -22.65
C SER A 256 2.18 15.40 -22.16
N PRO A 257 1.14 15.01 -22.94
CA PRO A 257 -0.25 15.27 -22.55
C PRO A 257 -0.63 14.62 -21.21
N SER A 258 -0.02 13.49 -20.85
CA SER A 258 -0.27 12.82 -19.60
C SER A 258 0.19 13.62 -18.36
N ARG A 259 1.32 14.33 -18.46
CA ARG A 259 1.81 15.19 -17.38
C ARG A 259 0.97 16.45 -17.23
N LEU A 260 0.55 17.05 -18.34
CA LEU A 260 -0.37 18.20 -18.32
C LEU A 260 -1.71 17.84 -17.69
N LEU A 261 -2.27 16.67 -18.01
CA LEU A 261 -3.50 16.17 -17.42
C LEU A 261 -3.34 15.87 -15.91
N SER A 262 -2.19 15.36 -15.49
CA SER A 262 -1.88 15.15 -14.06
C SER A 262 -1.83 16.49 -13.29
N ALA A 263 -1.09 17.48 -13.82
CA ALA A 263 -1.00 18.81 -13.22
C ALA A 263 -2.37 19.50 -13.14
N TRP A 264 -3.15 19.45 -14.23
CA TRP A 264 -4.50 20.01 -14.27
C TRP A 264 -5.43 19.33 -13.27
N SER A 265 -5.43 18.00 -13.18
CA SER A 265 -6.28 17.26 -12.24
C SER A 265 -5.93 17.54 -10.78
N ARG A 266 -4.66 17.79 -10.47
CA ARG A 266 -4.20 18.22 -9.13
C ARG A 266 -4.74 19.60 -8.77
N LEU A 267 -4.67 20.57 -9.69
CA LEU A 267 -5.17 21.91 -9.48
C LEU A 267 -6.70 21.98 -9.35
N THR A 268 -7.41 21.08 -10.02
CA THR A 268 -8.88 21.01 -9.99
C THR A 268 -9.45 20.10 -8.91
N ALA A 269 -8.62 19.26 -8.26
CA ALA A 269 -9.04 18.34 -7.21
C ALA A 269 -9.62 19.07 -6.00
N TRP A 270 -9.12 20.27 -5.72
CA TRP A 270 -9.62 21.13 -4.65
C TRP A 270 -11.11 21.47 -4.81
N ARG A 271 -11.57 21.78 -6.02
CA ARG A 271 -12.97 22.11 -6.31
C ARG A 271 -13.94 20.96 -6.10
N LYS A 272 -13.48 19.70 -6.34
CA LYS A 272 -14.32 18.52 -6.20
C LYS A 272 -14.36 17.94 -4.77
N GLN A 273 -13.39 18.32 -3.95
CA GLN A 273 -13.35 17.88 -2.55
C GLN A 273 -14.43 18.58 -1.72
N ASP A 274 -14.69 19.86 -2.00
CA ASP A 274 -15.78 20.62 -1.35
C ASP A 274 -17.16 20.07 -1.77
N GLU A 275 -17.38 19.78 -3.06
CA GLU A 275 -18.62 19.17 -3.56
C GLU A 275 -18.87 17.76 -2.98
N MET A 276 -17.83 16.93 -2.83
CA MET A 276 -17.97 15.58 -2.24
C MET A 276 -18.10 15.61 -0.72
N ALA A 277 -17.52 16.58 -0.03
CA ALA A 277 -17.69 16.79 1.40
C ALA A 277 -19.11 17.29 1.73
N GLU A 278 -19.69 18.17 0.90
CA GLU A 278 -21.08 18.59 1.00
C GLU A 278 -22.04 17.42 0.73
N MET A 279 -21.84 16.63 -0.33
CA MET A 279 -22.64 15.44 -0.63
C MET A 279 -22.55 14.38 0.49
N ALA A 280 -21.36 14.11 1.03
CA ALA A 280 -21.21 13.17 2.14
C ALA A 280 -21.82 13.68 3.45
N ALA A 281 -21.87 14.98 3.66
CA ALA A 281 -22.56 15.60 4.78
C ALA A 281 -24.10 15.53 4.62
N GLU A 282 -24.61 15.70 3.40
CA GLU A 282 -26.03 15.51 3.07
C GLU A 282 -26.47 14.05 3.20
N ASP A 283 -25.70 13.09 2.67
CA ASP A 283 -25.97 11.66 2.81
C ASP A 283 -25.90 11.20 4.28
N GLY A 284 -24.93 11.68 5.07
CA GLY A 284 -24.86 11.44 6.49
C GLY A 284 -26.03 12.02 7.28
N ALA A 285 -26.56 13.16 6.86
CA ALA A 285 -27.76 13.76 7.46
C ALA A 285 -29.03 12.96 7.12
N ILE A 286 -29.15 12.45 5.89
CA ILE A 286 -30.27 11.61 5.46
C ILE A 286 -30.29 10.28 6.22
N PHE A 287 -29.13 9.62 6.39
CA PHE A 287 -29.01 8.38 7.18
C PHE A 287 -29.37 8.59 8.65
N SER A 288 -29.03 9.73 9.24
CA SER A 288 -29.38 10.03 10.62
C SER A 288 -30.89 10.30 10.83
N ILE A 289 -31.57 10.86 9.83
CA ILE A 289 -33.02 11.11 9.86
C ILE A 289 -33.79 9.80 9.69
N ASP A 290 -33.37 8.91 8.79
CA ASP A 290 -34.01 7.61 8.60
C ASP A 290 -33.81 6.67 9.80
N SER A 291 -32.66 6.67 10.43
CA SER A 291 -32.44 5.89 11.66
C SER A 291 -33.25 6.40 12.86
N ALA A 292 -33.45 7.70 12.97
CA ALA A 292 -34.33 8.30 13.99
C ALA A 292 -35.81 7.96 13.74
N ARG A 293 -36.23 7.94 12.49
CA ARG A 293 -37.61 7.60 12.09
C ARG A 293 -37.95 6.13 12.37
N HIS A 294 -37.02 5.20 12.06
CA HIS A 294 -37.18 3.78 12.39
C HIS A 294 -37.18 3.48 13.89
N GLN A 295 -36.50 4.30 14.72
CA GLN A 295 -36.56 4.17 16.19
C GLN A 295 -37.87 4.68 16.77
N ASP A 296 -38.51 5.69 16.18
CA ASP A 296 -39.84 6.16 16.59
C ASP A 296 -40.95 5.19 16.18
N GLU A 297 -40.92 4.64 14.98
CA GLU A 297 -41.90 3.63 14.52
C GLU A 297 -41.82 2.32 15.33
N SER A 298 -40.63 1.91 15.78
CA SER A 298 -40.49 0.74 16.67
C SER A 298 -40.99 1.01 18.10
N ARG A 299 -40.94 2.24 18.59
CA ARG A 299 -41.50 2.62 19.91
C ARG A 299 -43.03 2.74 19.90
N GLU A 300 -43.62 3.20 18.79
CA GLU A 300 -45.09 3.23 18.64
C GLU A 300 -45.68 1.82 18.52
N SER A 301 -45.00 0.87 17.86
CA SER A 301 -45.46 -0.52 17.74
C SER A 301 -45.41 -1.28 19.09
N ASP A 302 -44.37 -1.05 19.91
CA ASP A 302 -44.27 -1.66 21.25
C ASP A 302 -45.25 -1.06 22.27
N GLY A 303 -45.58 0.24 22.13
CA GLY A 303 -46.62 0.89 22.94
C GLY A 303 -48.02 0.38 22.67
N ALA A 304 -48.34 0.01 21.41
CA ALA A 304 -49.66 -0.50 21.01
C ALA A 304 -49.92 -1.93 21.49
N VAL A 305 -48.90 -2.75 21.66
CA VAL A 305 -49.00 -4.15 22.12
C VAL A 305 -49.28 -4.21 23.64
N ASP A 306 -48.76 -3.24 24.44
CA ASP A 306 -48.94 -3.20 25.89
C ASP A 306 -50.33 -2.68 26.30
N GLU A 307 -50.96 -1.83 25.48
CA GLU A 307 -52.34 -1.34 25.69
C GLU A 307 -53.42 -2.38 25.40
N THR A 308 -53.18 -3.28 24.46
CA THR A 308 -54.11 -4.39 24.12
C THR A 308 -54.05 -5.50 25.19
N SER A 309 -52.94 -5.73 25.82
CA SER A 309 -52.80 -6.72 26.93
C SER A 309 -53.49 -6.29 28.25
N ARG A 310 -53.62 -4.98 28.47
CA ARG A 310 -54.27 -4.44 29.69
C ARG A 310 -55.79 -4.34 29.59
N ARG A 311 -56.38 -4.53 28.40
CA ARG A 311 -57.85 -4.56 28.21
C ARG A 311 -58.45 -5.97 28.22
N ALA A 312 -57.61 -7.01 28.30
CA ALA A 312 -58.03 -8.43 28.30
C ALA A 312 -57.84 -9.16 29.61
N ALA A 313 -57.55 -8.44 30.72
CA ALA A 313 -57.43 -8.97 32.08
C ALA A 313 -58.58 -8.44 33.01
#